data_8b3d5317d882f7f502eeafca4e0bae32
#
_entry.id   8b3d5317d882f7f502eeafca4e0bae32
#
_cell.length_a   1.000
_cell.length_b   1.000
_cell.length_c   1.000
_cell.angle_alpha   90.00
_cell.angle_beta   90.00
_cell.angle_gamma   90.00
#
_symmetry.space_group_name_H-M   'P 1'
#
loop_
_entity.id
_entity.type
_entity.pdbx_description
1 polymer ?
#
loop_
_entity_poly.entity_id
_entity_poly.type
_entity_poly.pdbx_seq_one_letter_code
_entity_poly.pdbx_strand_id
1 'polypeptide(L)'
;MFATDIPGIDLSNYFDKTTILGQVLEFLIYTAIAAIVTSIVLAIYNHFVKKKLKEKKNIQIRFTQNIIRTLIILIAIIWVLMSSTATTDIGKVLFQGTAIIGAVIGLAAQPVIGDLFSGIAISINKPFEIGDRIELDGGLKGIVMDITMRHVVLRTIDTVDVIIPNSKINSSTITNMSHNTRIRSVHMRFNVAYGTDMDKAMKVLRDAVIESEYSEPEWKNKDYGPVYFIAYADSSLVLATTVYYKPTNATEMVMSDINKRVNDAFAREGIEIPYNYVNVVMKKDD
;
A
#
# COMPACT_ATOMS: atom_id res chain seq x y z
N MET A 1 28.97 -50.39 -25.26
CA MET A 1 28.92 -51.76 -25.83
C MET A 1 29.23 -52.73 -24.72
N PHE A 2 28.25 -53.05 -23.86
CA PHE A 2 28.32 -54.14 -22.89
C PHE A 2 27.05 -54.98 -23.10
N ALA A 3 27.16 -55.91 -24.07
CA ALA A 3 26.23 -56.98 -24.22
C ALA A 3 26.59 -58.10 -23.23
N THR A 4 25.85 -58.21 -22.15
CA THR A 4 25.87 -59.40 -21.31
C THR A 4 24.82 -60.33 -21.82
N ASP A 5 25.16 -61.18 -22.78
CA ASP A 5 24.36 -62.27 -23.25
C ASP A 5 24.16 -63.31 -22.15
N ILE A 6 23.00 -63.31 -21.55
CA ILE A 6 22.53 -64.41 -20.71
C ILE A 6 21.98 -65.45 -21.70
N PRO A 7 22.49 -66.69 -21.74
CA PRO A 7 22.05 -67.69 -22.70
C PRO A 7 20.56 -67.97 -22.58
N GLY A 8 19.80 -67.60 -23.60
CA GLY A 8 18.34 -67.84 -23.71
C GLY A 8 17.43 -66.66 -23.49
N ILE A 9 17.95 -65.46 -23.19
CA ILE A 9 17.12 -64.23 -23.06
C ILE A 9 17.73 -63.13 -23.92
N ASP A 10 17.13 -62.84 -25.05
CA ASP A 10 17.48 -61.68 -25.87
C ASP A 10 16.97 -60.38 -25.21
N LEU A 11 17.88 -59.75 -24.46
CA LEU A 11 17.57 -58.50 -23.74
C LEU A 11 17.29 -57.34 -24.69
N SER A 12 17.70 -57.42 -25.95
CA SER A 12 17.47 -56.34 -26.93
C SER A 12 15.98 -56.13 -27.20
N ASN A 13 15.16 -57.18 -27.18
CA ASN A 13 13.72 -57.10 -27.37
C ASN A 13 12.98 -56.45 -26.17
N TYR A 14 13.53 -56.50 -24.96
CA TYR A 14 12.92 -55.89 -23.80
C TYR A 14 13.13 -54.38 -23.75
N PHE A 15 14.13 -53.86 -24.42
CA PHE A 15 14.43 -52.42 -24.48
C PHE A 15 14.08 -51.79 -25.81
N ASP A 16 13.47 -52.58 -26.74
CA ASP A 16 12.99 -52.02 -27.99
C ASP A 16 11.68 -51.29 -27.82
N LYS A 17 11.74 -49.96 -27.92
CA LYS A 17 10.64 -49.02 -27.76
C LYS A 17 9.53 -49.18 -28.81
N THR A 18 9.76 -50.00 -29.84
CA THR A 18 8.74 -50.30 -30.88
C THR A 18 7.84 -51.44 -30.46
N THR A 19 8.25 -52.27 -29.50
CA THR A 19 7.46 -53.39 -28.99
C THR A 19 6.56 -52.97 -27.83
N ILE A 20 5.38 -53.56 -27.73
CA ILE A 20 4.43 -53.30 -26.63
C ILE A 20 5.11 -53.57 -25.27
N LEU A 21 5.90 -54.65 -25.20
CA LEU A 21 6.60 -55.01 -23.97
C LEU A 21 7.66 -53.98 -23.56
N GLY A 22 8.41 -53.47 -24.53
CA GLY A 22 9.41 -52.41 -24.31
C GLY A 22 8.77 -51.14 -23.86
N GLN A 23 7.65 -50.72 -24.42
CA GLN A 23 6.89 -49.52 -24.00
C GLN A 23 6.34 -49.66 -22.58
N VAL A 24 5.79 -50.82 -22.22
CA VAL A 24 5.30 -51.07 -20.85
C VAL A 24 6.48 -51.03 -19.84
N LEU A 25 7.60 -51.64 -20.19
CA LEU A 25 8.77 -51.62 -19.32
C LEU A 25 9.35 -50.21 -19.12
N GLU A 26 9.41 -49.44 -20.21
CA GLU A 26 9.79 -48.04 -20.20
C GLU A 26 8.86 -47.22 -19.26
N PHE A 27 7.54 -47.37 -19.38
CA PHE A 27 6.58 -46.71 -18.52
C PHE A 27 6.75 -47.08 -17.05
N LEU A 28 6.97 -48.36 -16.73
CA LEU A 28 7.21 -48.82 -15.37
C LEU A 28 8.52 -48.23 -14.77
N ILE A 29 9.57 -48.15 -15.58
CA ILE A 29 10.86 -47.56 -15.16
C ILE A 29 10.67 -46.08 -14.83
N TYR A 30 10.03 -45.29 -15.72
CA TYR A 30 9.79 -43.87 -15.45
C TYR A 30 8.85 -43.66 -14.26
N THR A 31 7.83 -44.51 -14.09
CA THR A 31 6.96 -44.47 -12.92
C THR A 31 7.72 -44.75 -11.61
N ALA A 32 8.59 -45.73 -11.61
CA ALA A 32 9.45 -46.06 -10.46
C ALA A 32 10.40 -44.89 -10.11
N ILE A 33 11.04 -44.30 -11.12
CA ILE A 33 11.94 -43.14 -10.94
C ILE A 33 11.14 -41.96 -10.38
N ALA A 34 9.97 -41.66 -10.98
CA ALA A 34 9.12 -40.59 -10.50
C ALA A 34 8.67 -40.80 -9.05
N ALA A 35 8.27 -42.04 -8.70
CA ALA A 35 7.84 -42.36 -7.34
C ALA A 35 8.98 -42.14 -6.32
N ILE A 36 10.20 -42.55 -6.65
CA ILE A 36 11.39 -42.39 -5.81
C ILE A 36 11.68 -40.87 -5.65
N VAL A 37 11.79 -40.14 -6.76
CA VAL A 37 12.10 -38.69 -6.72
C VAL A 37 11.03 -37.91 -5.98
N THR A 38 9.75 -38.18 -6.28
CA THR A 38 8.61 -37.55 -5.58
C THR A 38 8.63 -37.84 -4.10
N SER A 39 8.92 -39.08 -3.71
CA SER A 39 9.02 -39.47 -2.29
C SER A 39 10.15 -38.72 -1.56
N ILE A 40 11.32 -38.58 -2.21
CA ILE A 40 12.45 -37.82 -1.68
C ILE A 40 12.08 -36.33 -1.54
N VAL A 41 11.52 -35.73 -2.58
CA VAL A 41 11.09 -34.32 -2.54
C VAL A 41 10.05 -34.09 -1.45
N LEU A 42 9.05 -34.96 -1.33
CA LEU A 42 8.04 -34.86 -0.29
C LEU A 42 8.61 -35.10 1.11
N ALA A 43 9.60 -35.99 1.26
CA ALA A 43 10.28 -36.23 2.55
C ALA A 43 11.06 -34.98 2.99
N ILE A 44 11.84 -34.39 2.07
CA ILE A 44 12.57 -33.14 2.30
C ILE A 44 11.60 -32.02 2.66
N TYR A 45 10.56 -31.81 1.85
CA TYR A 45 9.52 -30.81 2.10
C TYR A 45 8.89 -31.00 3.48
N ASN A 46 8.44 -32.21 3.82
CA ASN A 46 7.83 -32.51 5.10
C ASN A 46 8.81 -32.30 6.27
N HIS A 47 10.09 -32.57 6.09
CA HIS A 47 11.11 -32.33 7.11
C HIS A 47 11.21 -30.83 7.47
N PHE A 48 11.34 -29.97 6.44
CA PHE A 48 11.40 -28.52 6.64
C PHE A 48 10.13 -27.94 7.24
N VAL A 49 8.97 -28.44 6.82
CA VAL A 49 7.69 -27.93 7.30
C VAL A 49 7.38 -28.42 8.71
N LYS A 50 7.69 -29.67 9.05
CA LYS A 50 7.51 -30.20 10.43
C LYS A 50 8.33 -29.39 11.45
N LYS A 51 9.48 -28.88 11.08
CA LYS A 51 10.30 -28.01 11.93
C LYS A 51 9.59 -26.70 12.29
N LYS A 52 8.87 -26.10 11.32
CA LYS A 52 8.08 -24.86 11.53
C LYS A 52 6.75 -25.10 12.21
N LEU A 53 6.14 -26.29 12.10
CA LEU A 53 4.83 -26.62 12.62
C LEU A 53 4.83 -26.97 14.13
N LYS A 54 5.97 -27.25 14.73
CA LYS A 54 6.03 -27.52 16.17
C LYS A 54 5.61 -26.32 17.04
N GLU A 55 5.62 -25.10 16.46
CA GLU A 55 5.33 -23.88 17.23
C GLU A 55 3.89 -23.37 17.15
N LYS A 56 3.10 -23.70 16.14
CA LYS A 56 1.67 -23.31 16.08
C LYS A 56 0.84 -24.26 15.20
N LYS A 57 -0.24 -24.84 15.75
CA LYS A 57 -1.31 -25.53 14.97
C LYS A 57 -2.08 -24.52 14.11
N ASN A 58 -1.52 -24.11 12.98
CA ASN A 58 -2.14 -23.11 12.12
C ASN A 58 -2.82 -23.80 10.93
N ILE A 59 -4.14 -23.66 10.81
CA ILE A 59 -4.97 -24.22 9.72
C ILE A 59 -4.42 -23.77 8.34
N GLN A 60 -3.93 -22.55 8.26
CA GLN A 60 -3.34 -21.98 7.05
C GLN A 60 -2.14 -22.78 6.53
N ILE A 61 -1.28 -23.24 7.42
CA ILE A 61 -0.08 -24.01 7.06
C ILE A 61 -0.47 -25.38 6.49
N ARG A 62 -1.47 -26.04 7.08
CA ARG A 62 -1.97 -27.32 6.58
C ARG A 62 -2.59 -27.21 5.21
N PHE A 63 -3.36 -26.16 4.96
CA PHE A 63 -3.95 -25.90 3.65
C PHE A 63 -2.89 -25.70 2.57
N THR A 64 -1.90 -24.85 2.84
CA THR A 64 -0.75 -24.60 1.94
C THR A 64 0.05 -25.88 1.69
N GLN A 65 0.25 -26.70 2.71
CA GLN A 65 0.93 -28.00 2.57
C GLN A 65 0.20 -28.95 1.61
N ASN A 66 -1.12 -29.05 1.74
CA ASN A 66 -1.89 -29.92 0.87
C ASN A 66 -1.84 -29.46 -0.58
N ILE A 67 -1.92 -28.14 -0.83
CA ILE A 67 -1.79 -27.57 -2.18
C ILE A 67 -0.42 -27.90 -2.78
N ILE A 68 0.67 -27.62 -2.07
CA ILE A 68 2.03 -27.88 -2.55
C ILE A 68 2.24 -29.37 -2.81
N ARG A 69 1.78 -30.24 -1.90
CA ARG A 69 1.87 -31.68 -2.09
C ARG A 69 1.12 -32.16 -3.35
N THR A 70 -0.10 -31.64 -3.55
CA THR A 70 -0.89 -31.97 -4.75
C THR A 70 -0.21 -31.50 -6.01
N LEU A 71 0.38 -30.31 -6.03
CA LEU A 71 1.13 -29.79 -7.18
C LEU A 71 2.36 -30.65 -7.49
N ILE A 72 3.14 -31.07 -6.49
CA ILE A 72 4.31 -31.94 -6.67
C ILE A 72 3.87 -33.28 -7.33
N ILE A 73 2.77 -33.87 -6.85
CA ILE A 73 2.26 -35.12 -7.39
C ILE A 73 1.79 -34.94 -8.83
N LEU A 74 1.04 -33.85 -9.13
CA LEU A 74 0.56 -33.57 -10.49
C LEU A 74 1.72 -33.37 -11.48
N ILE A 75 2.75 -32.63 -11.08
CA ILE A 75 3.97 -32.45 -11.91
C ILE A 75 4.65 -33.81 -12.19
N ALA A 76 4.75 -34.68 -11.18
CA ALA A 76 5.35 -35.99 -11.35
C ALA A 76 4.53 -36.88 -12.31
N ILE A 77 3.21 -36.85 -12.22
CA ILE A 77 2.32 -37.59 -13.15
C ILE A 77 2.51 -37.09 -14.58
N ILE A 78 2.46 -35.77 -14.80
CA ILE A 78 2.66 -35.18 -16.13
C ILE A 78 4.03 -35.55 -16.68
N TRP A 79 5.07 -35.51 -15.84
CA TRP A 79 6.42 -35.89 -16.25
C TRP A 79 6.50 -37.36 -16.72
N VAL A 80 5.90 -38.29 -15.99
CA VAL A 80 5.83 -39.72 -16.39
C VAL A 80 5.14 -39.88 -17.74
N LEU A 81 3.97 -39.23 -17.90
CA LEU A 81 3.18 -39.32 -19.13
C LEU A 81 3.91 -38.72 -20.34
N MET A 82 4.71 -37.70 -20.15
CA MET A 82 5.51 -37.09 -21.22
C MET A 82 6.79 -37.87 -21.54
N SER A 83 7.31 -38.63 -20.59
CA SER A 83 8.61 -39.34 -20.73
C SER A 83 8.43 -40.70 -21.42
N SER A 84 7.30 -41.36 -21.27
CA SER A 84 7.04 -42.68 -21.87
C SER A 84 6.52 -42.60 -23.30
N THR A 85 7.10 -43.38 -24.20
CA THR A 85 6.66 -43.48 -25.62
C THR A 85 5.19 -43.85 -25.75
N ALA A 86 4.68 -44.74 -24.89
CA ALA A 86 3.30 -45.20 -24.90
C ALA A 86 2.28 -44.11 -24.52
N THR A 87 2.67 -43.10 -23.74
CA THR A 87 1.75 -42.11 -23.18
C THR A 87 2.09 -40.66 -23.55
N THR A 88 3.14 -40.45 -24.37
CA THR A 88 3.61 -39.11 -24.75
C THR A 88 2.51 -38.20 -25.31
N ASP A 89 1.62 -38.76 -26.17
CA ASP A 89 0.55 -37.94 -26.77
C ASP A 89 -0.52 -37.55 -25.75
N ILE A 90 -0.81 -38.42 -24.79
CA ILE A 90 -1.69 -38.09 -23.66
C ILE A 90 -1.01 -37.01 -22.79
N GLY A 91 0.28 -37.17 -22.53
CA GLY A 91 1.08 -36.18 -21.78
C GLY A 91 1.06 -34.82 -22.45
N LYS A 92 1.24 -34.73 -23.78
CA LYS A 92 1.16 -33.46 -24.54
C LYS A 92 -0.19 -32.78 -24.41
N VAL A 93 -1.28 -33.55 -24.59
CA VAL A 93 -2.66 -33.04 -24.48
C VAL A 93 -2.92 -32.50 -23.07
N LEU A 94 -2.52 -33.24 -22.04
CA LEU A 94 -2.67 -32.79 -20.65
C LEU A 94 -1.81 -31.54 -20.37
N PHE A 95 -0.58 -31.51 -20.88
CA PHE A 95 0.30 -30.35 -20.72
C PHE A 95 -0.27 -29.09 -21.39
N GLN A 96 -0.79 -29.22 -22.61
CA GLN A 96 -1.49 -28.13 -23.32
C GLN A 96 -2.73 -27.66 -22.55
N GLY A 97 -3.51 -28.60 -22.00
CA GLY A 97 -4.66 -28.27 -21.14
C GLY A 97 -4.26 -27.53 -19.87
N THR A 98 -3.14 -27.91 -19.22
CA THR A 98 -2.63 -27.20 -18.03
C THR A 98 -2.20 -25.77 -18.33
N ALA A 99 -1.73 -25.48 -19.55
CA ALA A 99 -1.38 -24.10 -19.94
C ALA A 99 -2.62 -23.18 -19.92
N ILE A 100 -3.76 -23.64 -20.40
CA ILE A 100 -5.02 -22.89 -20.37
C ILE A 100 -5.49 -22.70 -18.91
N ILE A 101 -5.49 -23.77 -18.12
CA ILE A 101 -5.86 -23.72 -16.70
C ILE A 101 -4.92 -22.78 -15.96
N GLY A 102 -3.61 -22.85 -16.24
CA GLY A 102 -2.60 -21.97 -15.66
C GLY A 102 -2.84 -20.49 -15.98
N ALA A 103 -3.23 -20.18 -17.22
CA ALA A 103 -3.59 -18.83 -17.63
C ALA A 103 -4.81 -18.30 -16.86
N VAL A 104 -5.87 -19.12 -16.73
CA VAL A 104 -7.07 -18.76 -15.96
C VAL A 104 -6.74 -18.53 -14.48
N ILE A 105 -5.96 -19.43 -13.88
CA ILE A 105 -5.51 -19.27 -12.47
C ILE A 105 -4.64 -18.03 -12.33
N GLY A 106 -3.74 -17.75 -13.28
CA GLY A 106 -2.88 -16.57 -13.30
C GLY A 106 -3.70 -15.27 -13.32
N LEU A 107 -4.72 -15.20 -14.17
CA LEU A 107 -5.64 -14.07 -14.23
C LEU A 107 -6.43 -13.91 -12.91
N ALA A 108 -6.90 -15.00 -12.34
CA ALA A 108 -7.60 -14.97 -11.03
C ALA A 108 -6.67 -14.56 -9.88
N ALA A 109 -5.38 -14.87 -9.96
CA ALA A 109 -4.36 -14.52 -8.95
C ALA A 109 -3.79 -13.10 -9.15
N GLN A 110 -4.05 -12.44 -10.28
CA GLN A 110 -3.50 -11.12 -10.63
C GLN A 110 -3.61 -10.08 -9.50
N PRO A 111 -4.75 -9.91 -8.78
CA PRO A 111 -4.84 -8.91 -7.71
C PRO A 111 -3.88 -9.21 -6.56
N VAL A 112 -3.74 -10.49 -6.19
CA VAL A 112 -2.84 -10.91 -5.10
C VAL A 112 -1.38 -10.68 -5.45
N ILE A 113 -1.00 -11.01 -6.68
CA ILE A 113 0.34 -10.78 -7.23
C ILE A 113 0.62 -9.27 -7.30
N GLY A 114 -0.37 -8.47 -7.73
CA GLY A 114 -0.30 -7.02 -7.76
C GLY A 114 -0.02 -6.42 -6.38
N ASP A 115 -0.70 -6.91 -5.34
CA ASP A 115 -0.46 -6.47 -3.96
C ASP A 115 0.98 -6.76 -3.50
N LEU A 116 1.52 -7.94 -3.82
CA LEU A 116 2.88 -8.32 -3.46
C LEU A 116 3.93 -7.43 -4.15
N PHE A 117 3.81 -7.21 -5.47
CA PHE A 117 4.73 -6.33 -6.19
C PHE A 117 4.63 -4.88 -5.73
N SER A 118 3.42 -4.40 -5.46
CA SER A 118 3.21 -3.07 -4.89
C SER A 118 3.82 -2.94 -3.50
N GLY A 119 3.70 -3.96 -2.65
CA GLY A 119 4.35 -3.98 -1.33
C GLY A 119 5.87 -3.90 -1.41
N ILE A 120 6.47 -4.63 -2.35
CA ILE A 120 7.91 -4.54 -2.64
C ILE A 120 8.29 -3.13 -3.12
N ALA A 121 7.51 -2.55 -4.05
CA ALA A 121 7.74 -1.21 -4.56
C ALA A 121 7.66 -0.13 -3.46
N ILE A 122 6.66 -0.21 -2.57
CA ILE A 122 6.51 0.68 -1.41
C ILE A 122 7.72 0.54 -0.48
N SER A 123 8.17 -0.68 -0.21
CA SER A 123 9.31 -0.96 0.68
C SER A 123 10.64 -0.44 0.12
N ILE A 124 10.84 -0.47 -1.20
CA ILE A 124 12.05 0.02 -1.86
C ILE A 124 12.04 1.53 -1.98
N ASN A 125 10.95 2.11 -2.51
CA ASN A 125 10.85 3.53 -2.81
C ASN A 125 10.51 4.38 -1.58
N LYS A 126 9.95 3.77 -0.53
CA LYS A 126 9.60 4.41 0.74
C LYS A 126 8.88 5.76 0.58
N PRO A 127 7.76 5.83 -0.13
CA PRO A 127 7.00 7.08 -0.24
C PRO A 127 6.44 7.52 1.13
N PHE A 128 6.35 6.59 2.08
CA PHE A 128 6.04 6.78 3.49
C PHE A 128 6.66 5.66 4.32
N GLU A 129 6.82 5.89 5.60
CA GLU A 129 7.33 4.92 6.58
C GLU A 129 6.31 4.69 7.71
N ILE A 130 6.54 3.65 8.52
CA ILE A 130 5.72 3.41 9.72
C ILE A 130 5.86 4.60 10.66
N GLY A 131 4.72 5.13 11.11
CA GLY A 131 4.61 6.33 11.93
C GLY A 131 4.31 7.60 11.13
N ASP A 132 4.43 7.60 9.80
CA ASP A 132 4.07 8.73 8.98
C ASP A 132 2.56 8.97 8.97
N ARG A 133 2.16 10.23 8.98
CA ARG A 133 0.78 10.64 8.73
C ARG A 133 0.59 10.89 7.25
N ILE A 134 -0.28 10.11 6.63
CA ILE A 134 -0.58 10.21 5.20
C ILE A 134 -2.06 10.46 4.94
N GLU A 135 -2.34 11.08 3.80
CA GLU A 135 -3.67 11.23 3.25
C GLU A 135 -3.69 10.61 1.86
N LEU A 136 -4.70 9.78 1.60
CA LEU A 136 -4.95 9.11 0.33
C LEU A 136 -6.10 9.79 -0.42
N ASP A 137 -6.24 9.47 -1.70
CA ASP A 137 -7.40 9.87 -2.49
C ASP A 137 -8.70 9.53 -1.76
N GLY A 138 -9.68 10.43 -1.86
CA GLY A 138 -10.95 10.30 -1.12
C GLY A 138 -10.91 10.85 0.31
N GLY A 139 -9.79 11.48 0.72
CA GLY A 139 -9.68 12.17 2.01
C GLY A 139 -9.42 11.26 3.21
N LEU A 140 -9.08 9.99 2.98
CA LEU A 140 -8.73 9.06 4.05
C LEU A 140 -7.38 9.46 4.65
N LYS A 141 -7.39 9.90 5.91
CA LYS A 141 -6.21 10.34 6.67
C LYS A 141 -5.92 9.39 7.82
N GLY A 142 -4.64 9.10 8.03
CA GLY A 142 -4.25 8.25 9.15
C GLY A 142 -2.73 8.19 9.35
N ILE A 143 -2.35 7.51 10.42
CA ILE A 143 -0.95 7.18 10.73
C ILE A 143 -0.69 5.76 10.24
N VAL A 144 0.40 5.55 9.54
CA VAL A 144 0.85 4.23 9.10
C VAL A 144 1.29 3.42 10.31
N MET A 145 0.53 2.38 10.63
CA MET A 145 0.82 1.50 11.77
C MET A 145 1.67 0.30 11.38
N ASP A 146 1.44 -0.25 10.18
CA ASP A 146 2.17 -1.42 9.68
C ASP A 146 2.18 -1.46 8.15
N ILE A 147 3.25 -2.03 7.59
CA ILE A 147 3.42 -2.27 6.16
C ILE A 147 3.77 -3.73 5.99
N THR A 148 2.83 -4.50 5.46
CA THR A 148 3.01 -5.92 5.17
C THR A 148 3.26 -6.16 3.68
N MET A 149 3.56 -7.40 3.30
CA MET A 149 3.73 -7.76 1.88
C MET A 149 2.46 -7.53 1.04
N ARG A 150 1.26 -7.49 1.64
CA ARG A 150 -0.02 -7.45 0.94
C ARG A 150 -0.85 -6.20 1.20
N HIS A 151 -0.69 -5.59 2.36
CA HIS A 151 -1.50 -4.46 2.80
C HIS A 151 -0.74 -3.54 3.72
N VAL A 152 -1.18 -2.30 3.77
CA VAL A 152 -0.79 -1.29 4.76
C VAL A 152 -1.94 -1.11 5.75
N VAL A 153 -1.61 -0.89 7.01
CA VAL A 153 -2.57 -0.58 8.07
C VAL A 153 -2.46 0.91 8.41
N LEU A 154 -3.54 1.65 8.20
CA LEU A 154 -3.66 3.06 8.59
C LEU A 154 -4.56 3.19 9.81
N ARG A 155 -4.12 3.87 10.85
CA ARG A 155 -4.95 4.26 11.99
C ARG A 155 -5.49 5.65 11.79
N THR A 156 -6.80 5.78 11.70
CA THR A 156 -7.49 7.07 11.59
C THR A 156 -7.49 7.81 12.93
N ILE A 157 -7.93 9.08 12.92
CA ILE A 157 -8.08 9.90 14.12
C ILE A 157 -9.08 9.28 15.13
N ASP A 158 -10.08 8.56 14.63
CA ASP A 158 -11.07 7.85 15.45
C ASP A 158 -10.54 6.53 16.02
N THR A 159 -9.21 6.30 15.95
CA THR A 159 -8.53 5.09 16.43
C THR A 159 -8.96 3.79 15.73
N VAL A 160 -9.52 3.89 14.52
CA VAL A 160 -9.91 2.73 13.71
C VAL A 160 -8.78 2.36 12.76
N ASP A 161 -8.45 1.07 12.70
CA ASP A 161 -7.45 0.55 11.76
C ASP A 161 -8.12 0.22 10.43
N VAL A 162 -7.69 0.90 9.38
CA VAL A 162 -8.12 0.68 7.99
C VAL A 162 -7.03 -0.12 7.28
N ILE A 163 -7.40 -1.31 6.79
CA ILE A 163 -6.50 -2.21 6.06
C ILE A 163 -6.67 -1.98 4.57
N ILE A 164 -5.61 -1.57 3.90
CA ILE A 164 -5.64 -1.18 2.50
C ILE A 164 -4.68 -2.06 1.69
N PRO A 165 -5.13 -2.75 0.63
CA PRO A 165 -4.25 -3.50 -0.26
C PRO A 165 -3.14 -2.62 -0.84
N ASN A 166 -1.92 -3.15 -0.92
CA ASN A 166 -0.76 -2.39 -1.40
C ASN A 166 -0.94 -1.88 -2.83
N SER A 167 -1.59 -2.64 -3.70
CA SER A 167 -1.89 -2.24 -5.08
C SER A 167 -2.77 -1.00 -5.13
N LYS A 168 -3.75 -0.89 -4.21
CA LYS A 168 -4.63 0.27 -4.12
C LYS A 168 -3.87 1.51 -3.65
N ILE A 169 -3.00 1.38 -2.65
CA ILE A 169 -2.15 2.48 -2.18
C ILE A 169 -1.19 2.93 -3.28
N ASN A 170 -0.51 2.00 -3.92
CA ASN A 170 0.47 2.30 -4.96
C ASN A 170 -0.13 3.00 -6.20
N SER A 171 -1.44 2.83 -6.43
CA SER A 171 -2.18 3.50 -7.50
C SER A 171 -2.84 4.82 -7.07
N SER A 172 -2.84 5.14 -5.78
CA SER A 172 -3.45 6.36 -5.23
C SER A 172 -2.44 7.51 -5.18
N THR A 173 -2.95 8.75 -5.22
CA THR A 173 -2.15 9.92 -4.83
C THR A 173 -1.94 9.88 -3.32
N ILE A 174 -0.69 10.01 -2.90
CA ILE A 174 -0.31 9.99 -1.48
C ILE A 174 0.20 11.36 -1.08
N THR A 175 -0.47 12.01 -0.15
CA THR A 175 0.05 13.20 0.53
C THR A 175 0.69 12.78 1.83
N ASN A 176 2.02 12.75 1.87
CA ASN A 176 2.75 12.45 3.11
C ASN A 176 3.00 13.75 3.90
N MET A 177 2.38 13.82 5.09
CA MET A 177 2.43 14.99 5.95
C MET A 177 3.63 14.97 6.92
N SER A 178 4.39 13.87 6.98
CA SER A 178 5.50 13.67 7.94
C SER A 178 6.85 13.53 7.25
N HIS A 179 6.88 13.10 6.00
CA HIS A 179 8.11 12.75 5.29
C HIS A 179 9.00 13.98 5.07
N ASN A 180 10.23 13.94 5.62
CA ASN A 180 11.27 14.96 5.44
C ASN A 180 10.85 16.41 5.73
N THR A 181 9.71 16.66 6.33
CA THR A 181 9.23 18.00 6.64
C THR A 181 9.79 18.45 7.98
N ARG A 182 10.71 19.42 7.95
CA ARG A 182 11.18 20.09 9.17
C ARG A 182 10.15 21.09 9.71
N ILE A 183 9.31 21.59 8.82
CA ILE A 183 8.30 22.61 9.09
C ILE A 183 7.06 22.33 8.25
N ARG A 184 5.89 22.50 8.86
CA ARG A 184 4.57 22.50 8.20
C ARG A 184 4.06 23.94 8.09
N SER A 185 3.09 24.15 7.22
CA SER A 185 2.44 25.45 7.10
C SER A 185 0.93 25.30 6.96
N VAL A 186 0.21 26.31 7.44
CA VAL A 186 -1.23 26.46 7.27
C VAL A 186 -1.58 27.87 6.81
N HIS A 187 -2.43 27.98 5.80
CA HIS A 187 -2.97 29.24 5.34
C HIS A 187 -4.18 29.62 6.21
N MET A 188 -4.12 30.80 6.80
CA MET A 188 -5.20 31.34 7.61
C MET A 188 -5.72 32.65 7.03
N ARG A 189 -7.02 32.87 7.14
CA ARG A 189 -7.71 34.07 6.68
C ARG A 189 -8.44 34.71 7.85
N PHE A 190 -8.38 36.03 7.90
CA PHE A 190 -9.00 36.85 8.95
C PHE A 190 -9.78 37.99 8.31
N ASN A 191 -10.98 38.22 8.77
CA ASN A 191 -11.84 39.26 8.24
C ASN A 191 -11.84 40.46 9.19
N VAL A 192 -11.70 41.68 8.63
CA VAL A 192 -11.78 42.94 9.36
C VAL A 192 -12.84 43.83 8.69
N ALA A 193 -13.45 44.77 9.47
CA ALA A 193 -14.48 45.65 8.97
C ALA A 193 -13.96 46.61 7.91
N TYR A 194 -14.86 47.07 7.03
CA TYR A 194 -14.56 48.17 6.10
C TYR A 194 -14.25 49.45 6.93
N GLY A 195 -13.25 50.20 6.44
CA GLY A 195 -12.74 51.38 7.14
C GLY A 195 -11.66 51.10 8.18
N THR A 196 -11.27 49.83 8.39
CA THR A 196 -10.15 49.48 9.24
C THR A 196 -8.85 50.00 8.63
N ASP A 197 -7.95 50.52 9.45
CA ASP A 197 -6.57 50.83 9.06
C ASP A 197 -5.83 49.53 8.75
N MET A 198 -5.57 49.29 7.45
CA MET A 198 -5.00 48.01 6.96
C MET A 198 -3.58 47.81 7.43
N ASP A 199 -2.76 48.87 7.50
CA ASP A 199 -1.37 48.76 7.92
C ASP A 199 -1.30 48.36 9.40
N LYS A 200 -2.18 48.98 10.21
CA LYS A 200 -2.32 48.63 11.64
C LYS A 200 -2.84 47.19 11.78
N ALA A 201 -3.87 46.82 11.06
CA ALA A 201 -4.47 45.48 11.15
C ALA A 201 -3.49 44.37 10.73
N MET A 202 -2.76 44.56 9.63
CA MET A 202 -1.74 43.62 9.16
C MET A 202 -0.60 43.47 10.18
N LYS A 203 -0.18 44.58 10.80
CA LYS A 203 0.87 44.55 11.83
C LYS A 203 0.40 43.78 13.08
N VAL A 204 -0.78 44.10 13.59
CA VAL A 204 -1.34 43.44 14.79
C VAL A 204 -1.54 41.94 14.55
N LEU A 205 -2.07 41.56 13.39
CA LEU A 205 -2.20 40.15 13.01
C LEU A 205 -0.85 39.44 12.97
N ARG A 206 0.14 40.06 12.36
CA ARG A 206 1.49 39.50 12.27
C ARG A 206 2.11 39.32 13.66
N ASP A 207 2.05 40.35 14.53
CA ASP A 207 2.60 40.30 15.88
C ASP A 207 1.93 39.17 16.68
N ALA A 208 0.62 38.98 16.58
CA ALA A 208 -0.13 37.88 17.19
C ALA A 208 0.32 36.49 16.72
N VAL A 209 0.66 36.34 15.42
CA VAL A 209 1.20 35.10 14.87
C VAL A 209 2.61 34.83 15.40
N ILE A 210 3.47 35.85 15.47
CA ILE A 210 4.87 35.72 15.96
C ILE A 210 4.90 35.36 17.45
N GLU A 211 4.00 35.92 18.24
CA GLU A 211 3.89 35.65 19.68
C GLU A 211 3.41 34.25 20.04
N SER A 212 2.92 33.49 19.09
CA SER A 212 2.47 32.11 19.34
C SER A 212 3.64 31.18 19.59
N GLU A 213 3.58 30.38 20.64
CA GLU A 213 4.57 29.34 20.95
C GLU A 213 4.61 28.20 19.90
N TYR A 214 3.56 28.09 19.09
CA TYR A 214 3.48 27.08 18.01
C TYR A 214 3.99 27.61 16.68
N SER A 215 4.19 28.91 16.53
CA SER A 215 4.66 29.55 15.31
C SER A 215 6.19 29.47 15.20
N GLU A 216 6.69 29.26 13.98
CA GLU A 216 8.12 29.30 13.64
C GLU A 216 8.38 30.46 12.68
N PRO A 217 8.36 31.72 13.14
CA PRO A 217 8.40 32.91 12.27
C PRO A 217 9.75 33.13 11.59
N GLU A 218 10.83 32.52 12.06
CA GLU A 218 12.20 32.71 11.55
C GLU A 218 12.70 31.56 10.69
N TRP A 219 11.77 30.75 10.11
CA TRP A 219 12.14 29.64 9.25
C TRP A 219 13.02 30.07 8.07
N LYS A 220 14.19 29.44 7.92
CA LYS A 220 15.20 29.75 6.90
C LYS A 220 15.79 31.15 6.99
N ASN A 221 15.89 31.73 8.17
CA ASN A 221 16.40 33.11 8.41
C ASN A 221 15.71 34.16 7.52
N LYS A 222 14.45 33.94 7.21
CA LYS A 222 13.64 34.88 6.46
C LYS A 222 12.43 35.28 7.27
N ASP A 223 12.06 36.51 7.04
CA ASP A 223 10.83 37.04 7.54
C ASP A 223 9.65 36.37 6.80
N TYR A 224 9.24 35.21 7.30
CA TYR A 224 8.08 34.51 6.76
C TYR A 224 6.84 34.72 7.61
N GLY A 225 5.67 34.44 7.00
CA GLY A 225 4.40 34.76 7.60
C GLY A 225 3.99 36.23 7.42
N PRO A 226 4.36 36.89 6.28
CA PRO A 226 3.83 38.19 6.00
C PRO A 226 2.30 38.10 5.90
N VAL A 227 1.66 39.19 6.32
CA VAL A 227 0.22 39.34 6.18
C VAL A 227 -0.07 40.08 4.89
N TYR A 228 -1.03 39.57 4.13
CA TYR A 228 -1.48 40.19 2.89
C TYR A 228 -2.94 40.57 2.97
N PHE A 229 -3.28 41.70 2.43
CA PHE A 229 -4.66 42.04 2.09
C PHE A 229 -4.99 41.41 0.75
N ILE A 230 -5.89 40.43 0.74
CA ILE A 230 -6.10 39.56 -0.45
C ILE A 230 -7.43 39.79 -1.17
N ALA A 231 -8.46 40.30 -0.49
CA ALA A 231 -9.78 40.44 -1.13
C ALA A 231 -10.68 41.43 -0.37
N TYR A 232 -11.59 42.01 -1.14
CA TYR A 232 -12.82 42.61 -0.64
C TYR A 232 -13.92 41.55 -0.66
N ALA A 233 -14.56 41.29 0.49
CA ALA A 233 -15.71 40.40 0.58
C ALA A 233 -16.97 41.24 0.80
N ASP A 234 -18.13 40.60 0.78
CA ASP A 234 -19.45 41.30 0.83
C ASP A 234 -19.57 42.23 2.03
N SER A 235 -19.04 41.89 3.18
CA SER A 235 -19.14 42.67 4.42
C SER A 235 -17.81 42.86 5.13
N SER A 236 -16.69 42.53 4.52
CA SER A 236 -15.38 42.54 5.17
C SER A 236 -14.21 42.73 4.21
N LEU A 237 -13.08 43.13 4.75
CA LEU A 237 -11.77 43.08 4.10
C LEU A 237 -11.06 41.82 4.59
N VAL A 238 -10.45 41.04 3.65
CA VAL A 238 -9.85 39.74 3.97
C VAL A 238 -8.34 39.87 4.03
N LEU A 239 -7.78 39.59 5.20
CA LEU A 239 -6.35 39.41 5.43
C LEU A 239 -6.00 37.92 5.38
N ALA A 240 -4.82 37.61 4.88
CA ALA A 240 -4.30 36.24 4.87
C ALA A 240 -2.84 36.20 5.30
N THR A 241 -2.50 35.13 5.99
CA THR A 241 -1.11 34.83 6.37
C THR A 241 -0.85 33.34 6.30
N THR A 242 0.41 32.97 6.17
CA THR A 242 0.86 31.57 6.27
C THR A 242 1.57 31.40 7.61
N VAL A 243 1.05 30.53 8.44
CA VAL A 243 1.66 30.18 9.72
C VAL A 243 2.52 28.93 9.52
N TYR A 244 3.79 29.01 9.86
CA TYR A 244 4.71 27.89 9.85
C TYR A 244 4.85 27.33 11.27
N TYR A 245 4.90 26.00 11.40
CA TYR A 245 4.92 25.31 12.68
C TYR A 245 5.59 23.94 12.62
N LYS A 246 6.01 23.41 13.78
CA LYS A 246 6.67 22.11 13.86
C LYS A 246 5.70 20.96 13.52
N PRO A 247 6.15 19.91 12.79
CA PRO A 247 5.31 18.76 12.44
C PRO A 247 4.74 18.00 13.65
N THR A 248 5.37 18.16 14.83
CA THR A 248 4.90 17.57 16.10
C THR A 248 3.59 18.16 16.59
N ASN A 249 3.26 19.38 16.15
CA ASN A 249 2.04 20.08 16.56
C ASN A 249 0.87 19.70 15.62
N ALA A 250 -0.29 19.46 16.20
CA ALA A 250 -1.51 19.27 15.42
C ALA A 250 -1.93 20.61 14.76
N THR A 251 -2.32 20.56 13.49
CA THR A 251 -2.74 21.76 12.73
C THR A 251 -3.87 22.49 13.43
N GLU A 252 -4.83 21.74 13.94
CA GLU A 252 -6.02 22.26 14.64
C GLU A 252 -5.66 23.01 15.92
N MET A 253 -4.65 22.51 16.64
CA MET A 253 -4.15 23.16 17.85
C MET A 253 -3.47 24.50 17.52
N VAL A 254 -2.62 24.51 16.48
CA VAL A 254 -1.98 25.74 15.99
C VAL A 254 -3.02 26.77 15.55
N MET A 255 -3.98 26.35 14.73
CA MET A 255 -5.06 27.24 14.26
C MET A 255 -5.88 27.80 15.41
N SER A 256 -6.19 26.99 16.42
CA SER A 256 -6.97 27.41 17.59
C SER A 256 -6.22 28.47 18.42
N ASP A 257 -4.92 28.26 18.66
CA ASP A 257 -4.09 29.24 19.39
C ASP A 257 -4.00 30.56 18.63
N ILE A 258 -3.68 30.50 17.34
CA ILE A 258 -3.58 31.72 16.51
C ILE A 258 -4.90 32.47 16.46
N ASN A 259 -6.03 31.77 16.21
CA ASN A 259 -7.34 32.42 16.19
C ASN A 259 -7.67 33.13 17.50
N LYS A 260 -7.36 32.50 18.64
CA LYS A 260 -7.57 33.11 19.94
C LYS A 260 -6.68 34.35 20.14
N ARG A 261 -5.38 34.26 19.84
CA ARG A 261 -4.45 35.40 19.97
C ARG A 261 -4.84 36.56 19.08
N VAL A 262 -5.22 36.29 17.83
CA VAL A 262 -5.67 37.32 16.88
C VAL A 262 -6.96 37.97 17.38
N ASN A 263 -7.94 37.20 17.85
CA ASN A 263 -9.16 37.72 18.43
C ASN A 263 -8.86 38.68 19.58
N ASP A 264 -8.00 38.26 20.52
CA ASP A 264 -7.65 39.07 21.68
C ASP A 264 -6.86 40.33 21.29
N ALA A 265 -5.96 40.22 20.30
CA ALA A 265 -5.17 41.35 19.79
C ALA A 265 -6.05 42.37 19.07
N PHE A 266 -6.98 41.91 18.21
CA PHE A 266 -7.92 42.77 17.51
C PHE A 266 -8.84 43.51 18.49
N ALA A 267 -9.33 42.81 19.52
CA ALA A 267 -10.16 43.44 20.55
C ALA A 267 -9.40 44.53 21.33
N ARG A 268 -8.11 44.27 21.69
CA ARG A 268 -7.28 45.27 22.40
C ARG A 268 -7.00 46.50 21.54
N GLU A 269 -6.80 46.33 20.25
CA GLU A 269 -6.44 47.37 19.31
C GLU A 269 -7.64 48.08 18.68
N GLY A 270 -8.87 47.67 19.01
CA GLY A 270 -10.08 48.23 18.48
C GLY A 270 -10.35 47.90 16.99
N ILE A 271 -9.80 46.78 16.51
CA ILE A 271 -10.03 46.26 15.17
C ILE A 271 -11.28 45.42 15.19
N GLU A 272 -12.30 45.87 14.44
CA GLU A 272 -13.61 45.20 14.40
C GLU A 272 -13.58 43.97 13.50
N ILE A 273 -14.08 42.85 14.03
CA ILE A 273 -14.42 41.66 13.24
C ILE A 273 -15.89 41.79 12.80
N PRO A 274 -16.18 42.02 11.52
CA PRO A 274 -17.49 42.40 11.08
C PRO A 274 -18.48 41.25 11.11
N TYR A 275 -19.74 41.57 11.38
CA TYR A 275 -20.87 40.72 11.08
C TYR A 275 -21.28 40.86 9.61
N ASN A 276 -22.14 39.97 9.14
CA ASN A 276 -22.73 40.14 7.82
C ASN A 276 -23.68 41.35 7.80
N TYR A 277 -23.40 42.30 6.92
CA TYR A 277 -24.24 43.47 6.71
C TYR A 277 -25.18 43.23 5.53
N VAL A 278 -26.46 43.60 5.70
CA VAL A 278 -27.48 43.59 4.65
C VAL A 278 -28.07 44.99 4.51
N ASN A 279 -27.96 45.57 3.32
CA ASN A 279 -28.65 46.83 3.02
C ASN A 279 -30.13 46.55 2.70
N VAL A 280 -31.03 47.03 3.55
CA VAL A 280 -32.47 46.90 3.33
C VAL A 280 -33.01 48.23 2.80
N VAL A 281 -33.45 48.23 1.54
CA VAL A 281 -34.17 49.38 0.96
C VAL A 281 -35.66 49.15 1.12
N MET A 282 -36.29 49.90 2.03
CA MET A 282 -37.75 49.90 2.16
C MET A 282 -38.35 50.82 1.08
N LYS A 283 -39.08 50.29 0.11
CA LYS A 283 -39.94 51.08 -0.76
C LYS A 283 -41.19 51.47 0.03
N LYS A 284 -41.45 52.76 0.11
CA LYS A 284 -42.76 53.25 0.49
C LYS A 284 -43.72 53.02 -0.67
N ASP A 285 -44.74 52.23 -0.49
CA ASP A 285 -45.85 52.17 -1.44
C ASP A 285 -46.54 53.52 -1.38
N ASP A 286 -46.66 54.23 -2.54
CA ASP A 286 -47.38 55.48 -2.72
C ASP A 286 -48.87 55.20 -2.69
#